data_fd6e08c3a9210586ab1e8ea854463b3b
#
_entry.id   fd6e08c3a9210586ab1e8ea854463b3b
#
_cell.length_a   1.000
_cell.length_b   1.000
_cell.length_c   1.000
_cell.angle_alpha   90.00
_cell.angle_beta   90.00
_cell.angle_gamma   90.00
#
_symmetry.space_group_name_H-M   'P 1'
#
loop_
_entity.id
_entity.type
_entity.pdbx_description
1 polymer ?
#
loop_
_entity_poly.entity_id
_entity_poly.type
_entity_poly.pdbx_seq_one_letter_code
_entity_poly.pdbx_strand_id
1 'polypeptide(L)'
;MIILGDSMLVRLGYVAISTAIDVTSSSPYTYSEYLNKCNIDKLDDIIKSNLLGLEEILKYNVKNNIHFYRMSSKIIPLATKDDVKFNYTTKYKKYYNRISKIINDNNLRVDFHPDQFCVLNSTNKDVVKNSIDILDYHYKLLNMMKIKDKVLILHVGSNVLEKNNSIKRFVNNFNKLPDYLKKCIVIENDDKVFNVSDTLKISDMINVPIVLDYHHYKCNKSDIDIERIFKTWNIKPKLHFSSPKSKKNFRSHSDYINSDDFIEFIEFIKKYNTDVDIMLEAKMKDEALFRLVRELKYKTNYNFIDDTSFEI
;
A
#
# COMPACT_ATOMS: atom_id res chain seq x y z
N MET A 1 -12.65 -11.59 39.01
CA MET A 1 -12.28 -12.18 37.70
C MET A 1 -12.62 -11.12 36.66
N ILE A 2 -11.63 -10.31 36.31
CA ILE A 2 -11.79 -9.32 35.25
C ILE A 2 -11.83 -10.14 33.96
N ILE A 3 -12.98 -10.19 33.31
CA ILE A 3 -13.08 -10.68 31.93
C ILE A 3 -12.25 -9.66 31.15
N LEU A 4 -11.03 -10.05 30.75
CA LEU A 4 -10.29 -9.33 29.72
C LEU A 4 -11.18 -9.40 28.47
N GLY A 5 -11.91 -8.33 28.20
CA GLY A 5 -12.58 -8.16 26.92
C GLY A 5 -11.52 -8.25 25.83
N ASP A 6 -11.83 -8.95 24.76
CA ASP A 6 -10.94 -9.09 23.62
C ASP A 6 -10.49 -7.68 23.19
N SER A 7 -9.19 -7.36 23.37
CA SER A 7 -8.63 -6.06 22.99
C SER A 7 -8.34 -6.05 21.50
N MET A 8 -8.64 -4.97 20.81
CA MET A 8 -8.32 -4.79 19.39
C MET A 8 -6.88 -4.30 19.24
N LEU A 9 -6.04 -5.08 18.55
CA LEU A 9 -4.67 -4.70 18.23
C LEU A 9 -4.62 -3.80 16.98
N VAL A 10 -3.99 -2.64 17.11
CA VAL A 10 -3.69 -1.70 16.01
C VAL A 10 -2.19 -1.63 15.80
N ARG A 11 -1.72 -1.86 14.55
CA ARG A 11 -0.33 -1.62 14.17
C ARG A 11 -0.28 -0.51 13.12
N LEU A 12 0.65 0.43 13.29
CA LEU A 12 0.84 1.54 12.38
C LEU A 12 1.98 1.27 11.40
N GLY A 13 1.81 1.71 10.15
CA GLY A 13 2.82 1.64 9.11
C GLY A 13 2.90 2.92 8.29
N TYR A 14 3.92 3.04 7.45
CA TYR A 14 4.15 4.19 6.58
C TYR A 14 4.55 3.77 5.16
N VAL A 15 4.68 4.74 4.23
CA VAL A 15 4.78 4.49 2.79
C VAL A 15 6.13 4.89 2.18
N ALA A 16 6.68 4.03 1.36
CA ALA A 16 7.69 4.19 0.33
C ALA A 16 9.12 4.49 0.78
N ILE A 17 9.38 5.60 1.46
CA ILE A 17 10.71 6.02 1.90
C ILE A 17 10.68 6.42 3.37
N SER A 18 11.81 6.32 4.07
CA SER A 18 11.98 6.91 5.40
C SER A 18 12.55 8.33 5.25
N THR A 19 12.13 9.23 6.13
CA THR A 19 12.70 10.58 6.26
C THR A 19 13.76 10.67 7.35
N ALA A 20 13.86 9.64 8.20
CA ALA A 20 14.79 9.60 9.33
C ALA A 20 16.19 9.05 8.95
N ILE A 21 16.33 8.39 7.81
CA ILE A 21 17.61 7.83 7.35
C ILE A 21 17.94 8.35 5.94
N ASP A 22 19.22 8.61 5.69
CA ASP A 22 19.71 9.17 4.42
C ASP A 22 19.91 8.08 3.37
N VAL A 23 18.86 7.29 3.11
CA VAL A 23 18.85 6.28 2.04
C VAL A 23 17.49 6.25 1.35
N THR A 24 17.47 5.82 0.10
CA THR A 24 16.23 5.64 -0.65
C THR A 24 16.20 4.33 -1.40
N SER A 25 15.00 3.75 -1.54
CA SER A 25 14.73 2.58 -2.39
C SER A 25 14.09 2.96 -3.72
N SER A 26 14.11 4.24 -4.11
CA SER A 26 13.33 4.76 -5.24
C SER A 26 14.08 5.77 -6.09
N SER A 27 15.42 5.70 -6.16
CA SER A 27 16.21 6.51 -7.09
C SER A 27 15.73 6.28 -8.51
N PRO A 28 15.36 7.33 -9.25
CA PRO A 28 14.79 7.19 -10.57
C PRO A 28 15.86 6.97 -11.65
N TYR A 29 15.48 6.29 -12.71
CA TYR A 29 16.13 6.35 -14.02
C TYR A 29 15.03 6.45 -15.05
N THR A 30 14.92 7.61 -15.72
CA THR A 30 13.80 7.85 -16.63
C THR A 30 14.03 7.15 -17.98
N TYR A 31 12.92 6.83 -18.66
CA TYR A 31 13.01 6.22 -19.97
C TYR A 31 13.66 7.15 -21.02
N SER A 32 13.43 8.45 -20.92
CA SER A 32 14.10 9.44 -21.76
C SER A 32 15.63 9.47 -21.53
N GLU A 33 16.09 9.40 -20.27
CA GLU A 33 17.53 9.30 -19.98
C GLU A 33 18.14 8.03 -20.54
N TYR A 34 17.42 6.90 -20.45
CA TYR A 34 17.85 5.63 -21.02
C TYR A 34 17.98 5.71 -22.55
N LEU A 35 16.97 6.21 -23.26
CA LEU A 35 17.00 6.35 -24.72
C LEU A 35 18.13 7.25 -25.20
N ASN A 36 18.45 8.33 -24.47
CA ASN A 36 19.51 9.26 -24.82
C ASN A 36 20.93 8.68 -24.63
N LYS A 37 21.13 7.78 -23.68
CA LYS A 37 22.45 7.29 -23.28
C LYS A 37 22.63 5.77 -23.42
N CYS A 38 21.56 5.03 -23.55
CA CYS A 38 21.51 3.54 -23.57
C CYS A 38 22.41 2.88 -22.50
N ASN A 39 22.53 3.52 -21.32
CA ASN A 39 23.49 3.14 -20.30
C ASN A 39 22.90 2.10 -19.33
N ILE A 40 23.11 0.83 -19.62
CA ILE A 40 22.69 -0.31 -18.79
C ILE A 40 23.48 -0.38 -17.47
N ASP A 41 24.75 0.01 -17.46
CA ASP A 41 25.56 -0.02 -16.22
C ASP A 41 25.02 0.99 -15.20
N LYS A 42 24.63 2.21 -15.64
CA LYS A 42 23.97 3.18 -14.80
C LYS A 42 22.65 2.64 -14.23
N LEU A 43 21.84 1.96 -15.06
CA LEU A 43 20.60 1.32 -14.59
C LEU A 43 20.90 0.25 -13.54
N ASP A 44 21.92 -0.57 -13.76
CA ASP A 44 22.37 -1.62 -12.83
C ASP A 44 22.77 -1.04 -11.47
N ASP A 45 23.56 0.03 -11.48
CA ASP A 45 24.01 0.70 -10.25
C ASP A 45 22.85 1.34 -9.47
N ILE A 46 21.89 1.96 -10.16
CA ILE A 46 20.69 2.51 -9.53
C ILE A 46 19.83 1.40 -8.90
N ILE A 47 19.64 0.27 -9.58
CA ILE A 47 18.90 -0.86 -9.05
C ILE A 47 19.57 -1.44 -7.80
N LYS A 48 20.89 -1.63 -7.84
CA LYS A 48 21.65 -2.09 -6.66
C LYS A 48 21.50 -1.13 -5.49
N SER A 49 21.62 0.18 -5.75
CA SER A 49 21.45 1.22 -4.74
C SER A 49 20.03 1.18 -4.13
N ASN A 50 18.99 1.06 -4.96
CA ASN A 50 17.60 0.97 -4.50
C ASN A 50 17.35 -0.29 -3.65
N LEU A 51 17.92 -1.44 -4.03
CA LEU A 51 17.80 -2.68 -3.27
C LEU A 51 18.55 -2.62 -1.93
N LEU A 52 19.73 -1.99 -1.90
CA LEU A 52 20.46 -1.74 -0.67
C LEU A 52 19.71 -0.74 0.23
N GLY A 53 19.16 0.33 -0.36
CA GLY A 53 18.34 1.29 0.35
C GLY A 53 17.09 0.62 0.97
N LEU A 54 16.43 -0.28 0.24
CA LEU A 54 15.30 -1.05 0.78
C LEU A 54 15.76 -1.94 1.97
N GLU A 55 16.91 -2.60 1.85
CA GLU A 55 17.47 -3.41 2.93
C GLU A 55 17.69 -2.57 4.20
N GLU A 56 18.26 -1.37 4.08
CA GLU A 56 18.48 -0.47 5.22
C GLU A 56 17.17 0.09 5.81
N ILE A 57 16.19 0.43 4.97
CA ILE A 57 14.85 0.85 5.43
C ILE A 57 14.20 -0.28 6.24
N LEU A 58 14.27 -1.53 5.78
CA LEU A 58 13.69 -2.66 6.50
C LEU A 58 14.41 -2.94 7.84
N LYS A 59 15.75 -2.83 7.90
CA LYS A 59 16.51 -2.91 9.16
C LYS A 59 16.11 -1.80 10.13
N TYR A 60 15.93 -0.58 9.62
CA TYR A 60 15.44 0.55 10.41
C TYR A 60 14.04 0.26 10.95
N ASN A 61 13.14 -0.27 10.13
CA ASN A 61 11.79 -0.65 10.55
C ASN A 61 11.81 -1.69 11.68
N VAL A 62 12.61 -2.74 11.54
CA VAL A 62 12.79 -3.76 12.58
C VAL A 62 13.28 -3.12 13.89
N LYS A 63 14.32 -2.28 13.82
CA LYS A 63 14.90 -1.61 15.00
C LYS A 63 13.90 -0.72 15.75
N ASN A 64 12.93 -0.16 15.02
CA ASN A 64 11.94 0.77 15.56
C ASN A 64 10.55 0.14 15.71
N ASN A 65 10.44 -1.19 15.73
CA ASN A 65 9.20 -1.94 15.90
C ASN A 65 8.10 -1.56 14.88
N ILE A 66 8.49 -1.19 13.66
CA ILE A 66 7.54 -0.93 12.58
C ILE A 66 7.25 -2.25 11.86
N HIS A 67 6.11 -2.86 12.12
CA HIS A 67 5.74 -4.19 11.63
C HIS A 67 5.06 -4.20 10.27
N PHE A 68 4.72 -3.03 9.75
CA PHE A 68 3.93 -2.89 8.55
C PHE A 68 4.47 -1.76 7.67
N TYR A 69 4.79 -2.07 6.40
CA TYR A 69 5.44 -1.10 5.51
C TYR A 69 5.02 -1.30 4.04
N ARG A 70 4.70 -0.20 3.35
CA ARG A 70 4.46 -0.21 1.91
C ARG A 70 5.76 0.10 1.17
N MET A 71 6.23 -0.85 0.36
CA MET A 71 7.42 -0.68 -0.46
C MET A 71 7.17 0.28 -1.64
N SER A 72 8.22 0.97 -2.08
CA SER A 72 8.16 1.82 -3.27
C SER A 72 7.96 1.00 -4.55
N SER A 73 7.07 1.42 -5.44
CA SER A 73 6.92 0.84 -6.78
C SER A 73 8.13 1.09 -7.69
N LYS A 74 9.08 1.96 -7.30
CA LYS A 74 10.21 2.40 -8.12
C LYS A 74 11.52 1.67 -7.81
N ILE A 75 11.48 0.52 -7.13
CA ILE A 75 12.69 -0.24 -6.74
C ILE A 75 13.51 -0.61 -7.97
N ILE A 76 12.86 -1.09 -9.04
CA ILE A 76 13.52 -1.44 -10.31
C ILE A 76 13.01 -0.49 -11.40
N PRO A 77 13.72 0.59 -11.69
CA PRO A 77 13.36 1.47 -12.81
C PRO A 77 13.30 0.72 -14.13
N LEU A 78 12.38 1.13 -15.01
CA LEU A 78 12.22 0.61 -16.38
C LEU A 78 11.88 -0.91 -16.48
N ALA A 79 11.51 -1.56 -15.39
CA ALA A 79 11.23 -3.01 -15.37
C ALA A 79 10.08 -3.44 -16.30
N THR A 80 9.18 -2.52 -16.66
CA THR A 80 8.02 -2.76 -17.53
C THR A 80 8.22 -2.26 -18.97
N LYS A 81 9.46 -1.89 -19.35
CA LYS A 81 9.79 -1.43 -20.71
C LYS A 81 10.34 -2.58 -21.55
N ASP A 82 9.60 -3.00 -22.56
CA ASP A 82 9.91 -4.17 -23.39
C ASP A 82 11.24 -4.07 -24.15
N ASP A 83 11.69 -2.86 -24.46
CA ASP A 83 12.93 -2.56 -25.16
C ASP A 83 14.14 -2.39 -24.23
N VAL A 84 13.93 -2.32 -22.92
CA VAL A 84 15.00 -2.30 -21.91
C VAL A 84 15.29 -3.72 -21.47
N LYS A 85 16.16 -4.39 -22.22
CA LYS A 85 16.45 -5.81 -22.02
C LYS A 85 17.44 -6.03 -20.88
N PHE A 86 16.96 -6.29 -19.68
CA PHE A 86 17.77 -6.79 -18.58
C PHE A 86 16.96 -7.73 -17.69
N ASN A 87 17.64 -8.74 -17.13
CA ASN A 87 16.98 -9.74 -16.30
C ASN A 87 17.12 -9.40 -14.83
N TYR A 88 16.21 -8.56 -14.31
CA TYR A 88 16.20 -8.17 -12.89
C TYR A 88 15.79 -9.32 -11.97
N THR A 89 15.10 -10.34 -12.45
CA THR A 89 14.59 -11.43 -11.61
C THR A 89 15.70 -12.36 -11.12
N THR A 90 16.73 -12.58 -11.93
CA THR A 90 17.85 -13.48 -11.58
C THR A 90 19.11 -12.73 -11.17
N LYS A 91 19.39 -11.59 -11.81
CA LYS A 91 20.63 -10.82 -11.58
C LYS A 91 20.81 -10.37 -10.13
N TYR A 92 19.72 -10.01 -9.45
CA TYR A 92 19.75 -9.45 -8.09
C TYR A 92 19.32 -10.45 -7.00
N LYS A 93 19.34 -11.74 -7.29
CA LYS A 93 18.89 -12.81 -6.37
C LYS A 93 19.51 -12.71 -4.97
N LYS A 94 20.80 -12.34 -4.86
CA LYS A 94 21.47 -12.16 -3.56
C LYS A 94 20.83 -11.05 -2.72
N TYR A 95 20.39 -9.96 -3.33
CA TYR A 95 19.73 -8.84 -2.65
C TYR A 95 18.32 -9.26 -2.20
N TYR A 96 17.54 -9.88 -3.08
CA TYR A 96 16.21 -10.40 -2.74
C TYR A 96 16.26 -11.41 -1.60
N ASN A 97 17.25 -12.28 -1.55
CA ASN A 97 17.42 -13.24 -0.45
C ASN A 97 17.71 -12.55 0.88
N ARG A 98 18.52 -11.49 0.92
CA ARG A 98 18.78 -10.72 2.15
C ARG A 98 17.53 -9.98 2.60
N ILE A 99 16.85 -9.31 1.70
CA ILE A 99 15.58 -8.62 1.98
C ILE A 99 14.53 -9.63 2.49
N SER A 100 14.39 -10.77 1.81
CA SER A 100 13.51 -11.86 2.21
C SER A 100 13.79 -12.32 3.65
N LYS A 101 15.07 -12.48 4.00
CA LYS A 101 15.47 -12.90 5.34
C LYS A 101 15.04 -11.87 6.40
N ILE A 102 15.28 -10.58 6.18
CA ILE A 102 14.87 -9.53 7.11
C ILE A 102 13.35 -9.54 7.31
N ILE A 103 12.58 -9.62 6.24
CA ILE A 103 11.12 -9.60 6.28
C ILE A 103 10.58 -10.82 7.03
N ASN A 104 11.03 -12.03 6.65
CA ASN A 104 10.47 -13.26 7.21
C ASN A 104 10.94 -13.54 8.65
N ASP A 105 12.20 -13.28 8.97
CA ASP A 105 12.73 -13.51 10.33
C ASP A 105 12.09 -12.55 11.36
N ASN A 106 11.58 -11.39 10.93
CA ASN A 106 10.97 -10.39 11.80
C ASN A 106 9.45 -10.27 11.61
N ASN A 107 8.81 -11.15 10.84
CA ASN A 107 7.37 -11.13 10.54
C ASN A 107 6.87 -9.77 10.06
N LEU A 108 7.67 -9.05 9.25
CA LEU A 108 7.26 -7.79 8.67
C LEU A 108 6.17 -8.02 7.61
N ARG A 109 5.09 -7.28 7.70
CA ARG A 109 4.10 -7.22 6.62
C ARG A 109 4.52 -6.14 5.62
N VAL A 110 4.67 -6.54 4.36
CA VAL A 110 5.01 -5.61 3.28
C VAL A 110 4.04 -5.78 2.11
N ASP A 111 3.80 -4.69 1.39
CA ASP A 111 2.94 -4.69 0.22
C ASP A 111 3.38 -3.65 -0.82
N PHE A 112 2.67 -3.63 -1.96
CA PHE A 112 2.77 -2.58 -2.96
C PHE A 112 1.42 -1.93 -3.23
N HIS A 113 1.48 -0.68 -3.59
CA HIS A 113 0.37 0.06 -4.18
C HIS A 113 0.86 0.60 -5.54
N PRO A 114 0.53 -0.07 -6.66
CA PRO A 114 0.80 0.43 -7.99
C PRO A 114 0.29 1.86 -8.15
N ASP A 115 1.01 2.65 -8.93
CA ASP A 115 0.67 4.06 -9.11
C ASP A 115 -0.66 4.26 -9.89
N GLN A 116 -1.09 5.53 -9.98
CA GLN A 116 -2.34 5.93 -10.61
C GLN A 116 -2.45 5.58 -12.12
N PHE A 117 -1.37 5.13 -12.75
CA PHE A 117 -1.37 4.69 -14.15
C PHE A 117 -1.76 3.22 -14.31
N CYS A 118 -1.87 2.48 -13.22
CA CYS A 118 -2.40 1.12 -13.21
C CYS A 118 -3.94 1.15 -13.23
N VAL A 119 -4.53 1.18 -14.44
CA VAL A 119 -5.96 1.40 -14.67
C VAL A 119 -6.58 0.23 -15.43
N LEU A 120 -7.06 -0.78 -14.71
CA LEU A 120 -7.68 -1.98 -15.32
C LEU A 120 -9.01 -1.69 -16.01
N ASN A 121 -9.72 -0.64 -15.65
CA ASN A 121 -11.01 -0.28 -16.27
C ASN A 121 -10.89 0.67 -17.49
N SER A 122 -9.67 0.89 -17.99
CA SER A 122 -9.45 1.74 -19.17
C SER A 122 -10.20 1.21 -20.41
N THR A 123 -10.65 2.13 -21.26
CA THR A 123 -11.17 1.82 -22.60
C THR A 123 -10.05 1.58 -23.61
N ASN A 124 -8.82 2.04 -23.32
CA ASN A 124 -7.65 1.83 -24.14
C ASN A 124 -6.98 0.49 -23.74
N LYS A 125 -6.87 -0.43 -24.71
CA LYS A 125 -6.27 -1.75 -24.53
C LYS A 125 -4.79 -1.69 -24.14
N ASP A 126 -4.03 -0.72 -24.64
CA ASP A 126 -2.61 -0.56 -24.31
C ASP A 126 -2.44 -0.13 -22.85
N VAL A 127 -3.33 0.73 -22.34
CA VAL A 127 -3.32 1.09 -20.90
C VAL A 127 -3.64 -0.13 -20.04
N VAL A 128 -4.60 -0.97 -20.45
CA VAL A 128 -4.91 -2.22 -19.72
C VAL A 128 -3.71 -3.17 -19.76
N LYS A 129 -3.07 -3.35 -20.93
CA LYS A 129 -1.86 -4.16 -21.06
C LYS A 129 -0.75 -3.66 -20.12
N ASN A 130 -0.42 -2.36 -20.19
CA ASN A 130 0.58 -1.75 -19.31
C ASN A 130 0.24 -1.92 -17.82
N SER A 131 -1.04 -1.87 -17.45
CA SER A 131 -1.49 -2.11 -16.07
C SER A 131 -1.21 -3.55 -15.65
N ILE A 132 -1.43 -4.52 -16.51
CA ILE A 132 -1.11 -5.93 -16.25
C ILE A 132 0.40 -6.12 -16.10
N ASP A 133 1.22 -5.50 -16.95
CA ASP A 133 2.68 -5.55 -16.87
C ASP A 133 3.20 -4.95 -15.56
N ILE A 134 2.58 -3.86 -15.08
CA ILE A 134 2.88 -3.24 -13.77
C ILE A 134 2.52 -4.20 -12.63
N LEU A 135 1.35 -4.83 -12.67
CA LEU A 135 0.94 -5.81 -11.65
C LEU A 135 1.87 -7.02 -11.63
N ASP A 136 2.24 -7.56 -12.79
CA ASP A 136 3.16 -8.69 -12.91
C ASP A 136 4.57 -8.33 -12.37
N TYR A 137 5.04 -7.13 -12.64
CA TYR A 137 6.28 -6.60 -12.07
C TYR A 137 6.25 -6.62 -10.53
N HIS A 138 5.22 -6.06 -9.91
CA HIS A 138 5.09 -6.03 -8.46
C HIS A 138 4.95 -7.44 -7.86
N TYR A 139 4.16 -8.30 -8.51
CA TYR A 139 4.05 -9.70 -8.11
C TYR A 139 5.40 -10.40 -8.13
N LYS A 140 6.19 -10.24 -9.22
CA LYS A 140 7.54 -10.81 -9.34
C LYS A 140 8.44 -10.35 -8.21
N LEU A 141 8.42 -9.07 -7.83
CA LEU A 141 9.19 -8.56 -6.68
C LEU A 141 8.78 -9.27 -5.38
N LEU A 142 7.48 -9.30 -5.06
CA LEU A 142 6.99 -10.00 -3.87
C LEU A 142 7.38 -11.48 -3.87
N ASN A 143 7.33 -12.11 -5.03
CA ASN A 143 7.68 -13.52 -5.19
C ASN A 143 9.18 -13.78 -4.99
N MET A 144 10.05 -12.93 -5.57
CA MET A 144 11.50 -13.05 -5.39
C MET A 144 11.95 -12.78 -3.95
N MET A 145 11.25 -11.90 -3.25
CA MET A 145 11.45 -11.65 -1.81
C MET A 145 10.74 -12.69 -0.93
N LYS A 146 10.10 -13.70 -1.51
CA LYS A 146 9.40 -14.81 -0.84
C LYS A 146 8.35 -14.33 0.17
N ILE A 147 7.63 -13.26 -0.18
CA ILE A 147 6.55 -12.75 0.66
C ILE A 147 5.41 -13.77 0.68
N LYS A 148 4.95 -14.14 1.88
CA LYS A 148 3.88 -15.12 2.07
C LYS A 148 2.53 -14.53 1.62
N ASP A 149 2.11 -13.46 2.25
CA ASP A 149 0.84 -12.79 2.00
C ASP A 149 1.07 -11.61 1.05
N LYS A 150 1.01 -11.92 -0.26
CA LYS A 150 1.25 -10.93 -1.31
C LYS A 150 0.03 -10.04 -1.50
N VAL A 151 0.19 -8.73 -1.35
CA VAL A 151 -0.88 -7.74 -1.48
C VAL A 151 -0.48 -6.65 -2.47
N LEU A 152 -1.34 -6.45 -3.47
CA LEU A 152 -1.27 -5.36 -4.47
C LEU A 152 -2.56 -4.55 -4.36
N ILE A 153 -2.44 -3.29 -3.92
CA ILE A 153 -3.60 -2.43 -3.69
C ILE A 153 -3.89 -1.66 -4.96
N LEU A 154 -5.15 -1.67 -5.40
CA LEU A 154 -5.58 -0.98 -6.61
C LEU A 154 -6.78 -0.07 -6.35
N HIS A 155 -6.75 1.12 -6.92
CA HIS A 155 -7.97 1.85 -7.21
C HIS A 155 -8.70 1.22 -8.40
N VAL A 156 -10.04 1.36 -8.44
CA VAL A 156 -10.84 0.85 -9.56
C VAL A 156 -10.48 1.55 -10.86
N GLY A 157 -10.07 2.81 -10.80
CA GLY A 157 -9.59 3.58 -11.93
C GLY A 157 -10.51 4.75 -12.33
N SER A 158 -10.76 4.95 -13.62
CA SER A 158 -11.44 6.13 -14.13
C SER A 158 -12.94 5.89 -14.44
N ASN A 159 -13.75 6.96 -14.40
CA ASN A 159 -15.15 6.94 -14.81
C ASN A 159 -15.30 7.40 -16.27
N VAL A 160 -14.86 6.56 -17.20
CA VAL A 160 -15.04 6.83 -18.63
C VAL A 160 -16.28 6.09 -19.14
N LEU A 161 -17.17 6.78 -19.84
CA LEU A 161 -18.42 6.23 -20.39
C LEU A 161 -19.31 5.61 -19.29
N GLU A 162 -19.62 6.37 -18.24
CA GLU A 162 -20.51 5.98 -17.16
C GLU A 162 -19.90 5.00 -16.11
N LYS A 163 -20.25 5.17 -14.84
CA LYS A 163 -19.71 4.42 -13.69
C LYS A 163 -19.99 2.91 -13.81
N ASN A 164 -21.22 2.52 -14.12
CA ASN A 164 -21.58 1.10 -14.23
C ASN A 164 -20.81 0.38 -15.34
N ASN A 165 -20.59 1.06 -16.47
CA ASN A 165 -19.78 0.52 -17.56
C ASN A 165 -18.29 0.41 -17.17
N SER A 166 -17.80 1.35 -16.38
CA SER A 166 -16.43 1.32 -15.84
C SER A 166 -16.23 0.16 -14.86
N ILE A 167 -17.22 -0.12 -13.99
CA ILE A 167 -17.24 -1.29 -13.12
C ILE A 167 -17.22 -2.58 -13.93
N LYS A 168 -18.11 -2.70 -14.93
CA LYS A 168 -18.15 -3.90 -15.81
C LYS A 168 -16.81 -4.12 -16.51
N ARG A 169 -16.16 -3.06 -17.02
CA ARG A 169 -14.81 -3.18 -17.63
C ARG A 169 -13.76 -3.66 -16.63
N PHE A 170 -13.76 -3.10 -15.41
CA PHE A 170 -12.86 -3.55 -14.35
C PHE A 170 -13.03 -5.05 -14.09
N VAL A 171 -14.25 -5.49 -13.82
CA VAL A 171 -14.58 -6.90 -13.56
C VAL A 171 -14.18 -7.81 -14.73
N ASN A 172 -14.51 -7.41 -15.97
CA ASN A 172 -14.17 -8.19 -17.15
C ASN A 172 -12.66 -8.32 -17.37
N ASN A 173 -11.89 -7.25 -17.13
CA ASN A 173 -10.44 -7.29 -17.27
C ASN A 173 -9.78 -8.02 -16.11
N PHE A 174 -10.27 -7.84 -14.86
CA PHE A 174 -9.83 -8.61 -13.71
C PHE A 174 -10.02 -10.12 -13.93
N ASN A 175 -11.17 -10.56 -14.43
CA ASN A 175 -11.46 -11.97 -14.67
C ASN A 175 -10.51 -12.62 -15.69
N LYS A 176 -9.91 -11.82 -16.59
CA LYS A 176 -8.91 -12.27 -17.58
C LYS A 176 -7.47 -12.33 -17.02
N LEU A 177 -7.22 -11.78 -15.83
CA LEU A 177 -5.90 -11.84 -15.21
C LEU A 177 -5.51 -13.29 -14.89
N PRO A 178 -4.21 -13.60 -14.90
CA PRO A 178 -3.70 -14.86 -14.35
C PRO A 178 -4.09 -15.03 -12.87
N ASP A 179 -4.36 -16.25 -12.44
CA ASP A 179 -4.83 -16.53 -11.08
C ASP A 179 -3.86 -16.07 -9.98
N TYR A 180 -2.56 -16.09 -10.25
CA TYR A 180 -1.57 -15.60 -9.28
C TYR A 180 -1.69 -14.09 -9.04
N LEU A 181 -2.10 -13.29 -10.02
CA LEU A 181 -2.39 -11.86 -9.85
C LEU A 181 -3.72 -11.64 -9.12
N LYS A 182 -4.79 -12.35 -9.53
CA LYS A 182 -6.10 -12.25 -8.86
C LYS A 182 -6.00 -12.45 -7.36
N LYS A 183 -5.21 -13.44 -6.92
CA LYS A 183 -5.00 -13.78 -5.51
C LYS A 183 -4.26 -12.71 -4.69
N CYS A 184 -3.59 -11.78 -5.34
CA CYS A 184 -2.82 -10.73 -4.67
C CYS A 184 -3.53 -9.38 -4.67
N ILE A 185 -4.52 -9.19 -5.54
CA ILE A 185 -5.19 -7.90 -5.70
C ILE A 185 -6.18 -7.67 -4.57
N VAL A 186 -6.12 -6.47 -4.01
CA VAL A 186 -7.13 -5.87 -3.15
C VAL A 186 -7.54 -4.53 -3.73
N ILE A 187 -8.77 -4.09 -3.51
CA ILE A 187 -9.27 -2.84 -4.07
C ILE A 187 -9.49 -1.79 -2.98
N GLU A 188 -9.31 -0.55 -3.33
CA GLU A 188 -9.43 0.60 -2.44
C GLU A 188 -10.45 1.59 -2.97
N ASN A 189 -11.27 2.18 -2.08
CA ASN A 189 -12.15 3.29 -2.42
C ASN A 189 -11.34 4.56 -2.74
N ASP A 190 -11.84 5.38 -3.66
CA ASP A 190 -11.14 6.60 -4.07
C ASP A 190 -11.90 7.88 -3.65
N ASP A 191 -11.18 9.00 -3.72
CA ASP A 191 -11.62 10.32 -3.27
C ASP A 191 -12.62 11.02 -4.23
N LYS A 192 -12.96 10.41 -5.38
CA LYS A 192 -13.71 11.10 -6.45
C LYS A 192 -14.83 10.28 -7.08
N VAL A 193 -14.57 9.02 -7.43
CA VAL A 193 -15.42 8.23 -8.33
C VAL A 193 -16.00 7.01 -7.64
N PHE A 194 -15.15 6.10 -7.19
CA PHE A 194 -15.55 4.81 -6.63
C PHE A 194 -15.48 4.86 -5.10
N ASN A 195 -16.63 5.14 -4.48
CA ASN A 195 -16.75 5.19 -3.04
C ASN A 195 -16.78 3.78 -2.40
N VAL A 196 -16.96 3.72 -1.09
CA VAL A 196 -16.95 2.44 -0.34
C VAL A 196 -18.06 1.49 -0.82
N SER A 197 -19.27 1.99 -1.07
CA SER A 197 -20.37 1.17 -1.58
C SER A 197 -20.08 0.58 -2.96
N ASP A 198 -19.41 1.34 -3.84
CA ASP A 198 -18.99 0.85 -5.16
C ASP A 198 -17.92 -0.25 -5.02
N THR A 199 -16.92 -0.06 -4.14
CA THR A 199 -15.88 -1.07 -3.92
C THR A 199 -16.42 -2.34 -3.27
N LEU A 200 -17.37 -2.24 -2.33
CA LEU A 200 -18.07 -3.40 -1.78
C LEU A 200 -18.82 -4.19 -2.87
N LYS A 201 -19.55 -3.49 -3.75
CA LYS A 201 -20.22 -4.11 -4.89
C LYS A 201 -19.24 -4.83 -5.83
N ILE A 202 -18.08 -4.22 -6.12
CA ILE A 202 -17.05 -4.84 -6.97
C ILE A 202 -16.44 -6.05 -6.25
N SER A 203 -16.12 -5.92 -4.97
CA SER A 203 -15.61 -7.02 -4.15
C SER A 203 -16.51 -8.26 -4.20
N ASP A 204 -17.83 -8.09 -4.09
CA ASP A 204 -18.78 -9.19 -4.22
C ASP A 204 -18.71 -9.88 -5.60
N MET A 205 -18.48 -9.10 -6.66
CA MET A 205 -18.45 -9.63 -8.03
C MET A 205 -17.18 -10.41 -8.34
N ILE A 206 -16.05 -10.09 -7.69
CA ILE A 206 -14.74 -10.68 -8.00
C ILE A 206 -14.04 -11.33 -6.81
N ASN A 207 -14.67 -11.32 -5.64
CA ASN A 207 -14.19 -11.94 -4.39
C ASN A 207 -12.76 -11.50 -4.02
N VAL A 208 -12.54 -10.20 -3.87
CA VAL A 208 -11.26 -9.61 -3.42
C VAL A 208 -11.44 -8.78 -2.16
N PRO A 209 -10.43 -8.67 -1.28
CA PRO A 209 -10.49 -7.82 -0.10
C PRO A 209 -10.58 -6.33 -0.45
N ILE A 210 -11.07 -5.54 0.51
CA ILE A 210 -11.17 -4.09 0.40
C ILE A 210 -10.26 -3.42 1.42
N VAL A 211 -9.43 -2.49 0.96
CA VAL A 211 -8.80 -1.49 1.81
C VAL A 211 -9.74 -0.30 1.93
N LEU A 212 -10.17 0.01 3.15
CA LEU A 212 -10.84 1.27 3.42
C LEU A 212 -9.78 2.35 3.59
N ASP A 213 -9.73 3.31 2.67
CA ASP A 213 -9.11 4.62 2.93
C ASP A 213 -10.16 5.54 3.54
N TYR A 214 -9.94 5.89 4.82
CA TYR A 214 -10.90 6.70 5.59
C TYR A 214 -10.91 8.17 5.14
N HIS A 215 -9.79 8.68 4.66
CA HIS A 215 -9.73 10.03 4.09
C HIS A 215 -10.48 10.12 2.76
N HIS A 216 -10.29 9.15 1.87
CA HIS A 216 -11.05 9.04 0.63
C HIS A 216 -12.54 8.89 0.91
N TYR A 217 -12.93 8.11 1.94
CA TYR A 217 -14.32 8.02 2.39
C TYR A 217 -14.87 9.39 2.82
N LYS A 218 -14.09 10.21 3.57
CA LYS A 218 -14.52 11.57 3.93
C LYS A 218 -14.66 12.49 2.70
N CYS A 219 -13.88 12.27 1.64
CA CYS A 219 -13.97 13.02 0.38
C CYS A 219 -15.13 12.59 -0.51
N ASN A 220 -15.46 11.31 -0.55
CA ASN A 220 -16.44 10.68 -1.44
C ASN A 220 -17.36 9.75 -0.64
N LYS A 221 -18.23 10.34 0.18
CA LYS A 221 -19.08 9.62 1.13
C LYS A 221 -20.08 8.70 0.44
N SER A 222 -20.36 7.58 1.10
CA SER A 222 -21.45 6.63 0.80
C SER A 222 -21.87 5.94 2.09
N ASP A 223 -22.80 5.03 2.02
CA ASP A 223 -23.01 4.08 3.11
C ASP A 223 -21.74 3.23 3.30
N ILE A 224 -21.44 2.91 4.54
CA ILE A 224 -20.27 2.16 4.94
C ILE A 224 -20.64 1.01 5.87
N ASP A 225 -20.21 -0.19 5.51
CA ASP A 225 -20.34 -1.40 6.32
C ASP A 225 -18.92 -1.92 6.67
N ILE A 226 -18.43 -1.49 7.83
CA ILE A 226 -17.09 -1.82 8.32
C ILE A 226 -16.95 -3.32 8.59
N GLU A 227 -17.97 -3.93 9.19
CA GLU A 227 -17.95 -5.38 9.48
C GLU A 227 -17.79 -6.20 8.19
N ARG A 228 -18.53 -5.81 7.16
CA ARG A 228 -18.43 -6.45 5.86
C ARG A 228 -17.07 -6.22 5.21
N ILE A 229 -16.50 -5.00 5.30
CA ILE A 229 -15.15 -4.72 4.81
C ILE A 229 -14.14 -5.65 5.50
N PHE A 230 -14.19 -5.77 6.82
CA PHE A 230 -13.28 -6.66 7.57
C PHE A 230 -13.45 -8.13 7.17
N LYS A 231 -14.68 -8.60 6.94
CA LYS A 231 -14.98 -9.96 6.47
C LYS A 231 -14.47 -10.28 5.06
N THR A 232 -14.09 -9.29 4.25
CA THR A 232 -13.45 -9.55 2.94
C THR A 232 -12.02 -10.07 3.07
N TRP A 233 -11.39 -9.92 4.24
CA TRP A 233 -10.01 -10.30 4.48
C TRP A 233 -9.89 -11.68 5.11
N ASN A 234 -8.98 -12.51 4.58
CA ASN A 234 -8.56 -13.80 5.17
C ASN A 234 -7.34 -13.66 6.09
N ILE A 235 -6.73 -12.47 6.13
CA ILE A 235 -5.62 -12.08 7.00
C ILE A 235 -6.03 -10.78 7.70
N LYS A 236 -5.20 -10.27 8.63
CA LYS A 236 -5.47 -9.00 9.32
C LYS A 236 -5.86 -7.91 8.31
N PRO A 237 -7.04 -7.26 8.47
CA PRO A 237 -7.46 -6.19 7.58
C PRO A 237 -6.47 -5.04 7.54
N LYS A 238 -6.35 -4.44 6.36
CA LYS A 238 -5.56 -3.25 6.13
C LYS A 238 -6.46 -2.06 5.87
N LEU A 239 -6.14 -0.96 6.53
CA LEU A 239 -6.81 0.33 6.38
C LEU A 239 -5.79 1.39 5.98
N HIS A 240 -6.24 2.44 5.31
CA HIS A 240 -5.45 3.64 5.06
C HIS A 240 -6.03 4.82 5.83
N PHE A 241 -5.13 5.66 6.33
CA PHE A 241 -5.49 6.89 7.01
C PHE A 241 -4.55 8.02 6.62
N SER A 242 -5.13 9.17 6.31
CA SER A 242 -4.41 10.42 6.12
C SER A 242 -5.24 11.59 6.63
N SER A 243 -4.57 12.70 6.89
CA SER A 243 -5.23 13.97 7.22
C SER A 243 -5.22 14.91 6.03
N PRO A 244 -6.25 15.74 5.82
CA PRO A 244 -6.29 16.71 4.76
C PRO A 244 -5.22 17.79 4.97
N LYS A 245 -4.61 18.25 3.88
CA LYS A 245 -3.60 19.33 3.93
C LYS A 245 -4.20 20.62 4.49
N SER A 246 -5.44 20.95 4.13
CA SER A 246 -6.19 22.08 4.65
C SER A 246 -7.66 21.97 4.26
N LYS A 247 -8.53 22.83 4.85
CA LYS A 247 -9.95 22.93 4.45
C LYS A 247 -10.13 23.26 2.95
N LYS A 248 -9.22 24.06 2.35
CA LYS A 248 -9.28 24.40 0.93
C LYS A 248 -8.72 23.28 0.03
N ASN A 249 -7.72 22.55 0.51
CA ASN A 249 -7.10 21.42 -0.19
C ASN A 249 -7.40 20.11 0.54
N PHE A 250 -8.70 19.81 0.70
CA PHE A 250 -9.15 18.72 1.54
C PHE A 250 -8.72 17.33 1.03
N ARG A 251 -8.66 17.13 -0.29
CA ARG A 251 -8.22 15.86 -0.91
C ARG A 251 -6.73 15.59 -0.82
N SER A 252 -5.90 16.63 -0.68
CA SER A 252 -4.44 16.46 -0.60
C SER A 252 -4.02 16.05 0.80
N HIS A 253 -3.09 15.12 0.90
CA HIS A 253 -2.56 14.65 2.18
C HIS A 253 -1.67 15.73 2.84
N SER A 254 -1.79 15.84 4.16
CA SER A 254 -0.97 16.67 5.01
C SER A 254 0.46 16.11 5.15
N ASP A 255 1.35 16.93 5.67
CA ASP A 255 2.70 16.51 6.05
C ASP A 255 2.65 15.55 7.26
N TYR A 256 1.75 15.78 8.20
CA TYR A 256 1.56 15.00 9.43
C TYR A 256 0.12 14.54 9.59
N ILE A 257 -0.10 13.59 10.48
CA ILE A 257 -1.43 13.11 10.87
C ILE A 257 -1.98 13.98 12.01
N ASN A 258 -3.23 14.40 11.90
CA ASN A 258 -3.96 15.00 12.99
C ASN A 258 -4.41 13.90 13.97
N SER A 259 -3.94 13.96 15.20
CA SER A 259 -4.21 12.92 16.20
C SER A 259 -5.65 12.89 16.68
N ASP A 260 -6.36 14.02 16.69
CA ASP A 260 -7.78 14.04 17.09
C ASP A 260 -8.65 13.36 16.02
N ASP A 261 -8.40 13.65 14.73
CA ASP A 261 -9.07 12.95 13.62
C ASP A 261 -8.75 11.44 13.63
N PHE A 262 -7.52 11.07 14.02
CA PHE A 262 -7.12 9.67 14.12
C PHE A 262 -7.80 8.96 15.29
N ILE A 263 -7.91 9.61 16.45
CA ILE A 263 -8.64 9.11 17.61
C ILE A 263 -10.11 8.89 17.26
N GLU A 264 -10.76 9.86 16.58
CA GLU A 264 -12.14 9.72 16.10
C GLU A 264 -12.27 8.49 15.19
N PHE A 265 -11.34 8.27 14.30
CA PHE A 265 -11.32 7.08 13.42
C PHE A 265 -11.17 5.78 14.21
N ILE A 266 -10.28 5.72 15.19
CA ILE A 266 -10.12 4.55 16.05
C ILE A 266 -11.43 4.26 16.83
N GLU A 267 -12.05 5.28 17.42
CA GLU A 267 -13.35 5.15 18.11
C GLU A 267 -14.45 4.64 17.17
N PHE A 268 -14.41 5.03 15.89
CA PHE A 268 -15.36 4.57 14.89
C PHE A 268 -15.22 3.08 14.57
N ILE A 269 -13.98 2.54 14.55
CA ILE A 269 -13.73 1.14 14.16
C ILE A 269 -13.65 0.18 15.37
N LYS A 270 -13.32 0.64 16.59
CA LYS A 270 -13.06 -0.22 17.75
C LYS A 270 -14.22 -1.13 18.13
N LYS A 271 -15.47 -0.71 17.90
CA LYS A 271 -16.67 -1.48 18.20
C LYS A 271 -16.76 -2.82 17.45
N TYR A 272 -15.96 -3.00 16.40
CA TYR A 272 -15.92 -4.23 15.61
C TYR A 272 -14.89 -5.23 16.15
N ASN A 273 -14.08 -4.83 17.14
CA ASN A 273 -13.12 -5.68 17.85
C ASN A 273 -12.28 -6.57 16.92
N THR A 274 -11.72 -5.98 15.88
CA THR A 274 -10.94 -6.66 14.85
C THR A 274 -9.55 -6.04 14.76
N ASP A 275 -8.52 -6.84 14.94
CA ASP A 275 -7.12 -6.42 14.74
C ASP A 275 -6.90 -5.82 13.36
N VAL A 276 -6.20 -4.69 13.27
CA VAL A 276 -5.97 -3.99 12.01
C VAL A 276 -4.54 -3.51 11.84
N ASP A 277 -4.10 -3.40 10.59
CA ASP A 277 -2.90 -2.67 10.20
C ASP A 277 -3.33 -1.37 9.51
N ILE A 278 -2.90 -0.21 10.04
CA ILE A 278 -3.26 1.11 9.50
C ILE A 278 -2.04 1.73 8.83
N MET A 279 -2.12 1.92 7.52
CA MET A 279 -1.12 2.62 6.73
C MET A 279 -1.36 4.12 6.82
N LEU A 280 -0.38 4.85 7.35
CA LEU A 280 -0.40 6.31 7.42
C LEU A 280 0.15 6.92 6.13
N GLU A 281 -0.69 7.65 5.41
CA GLU A 281 -0.33 8.31 4.16
C GLU A 281 -0.03 9.80 4.37
N ALA A 282 0.99 10.07 5.17
CA ALA A 282 1.50 11.42 5.41
C ALA A 282 2.79 11.67 4.62
N LYS A 283 3.09 12.93 4.28
CA LYS A 283 4.30 13.25 3.49
C LYS A 283 5.58 13.04 4.29
N MET A 284 5.54 13.28 5.62
CA MET A 284 6.68 13.08 6.52
C MET A 284 6.81 11.63 7.02
N LYS A 285 6.17 10.66 6.34
CA LYS A 285 6.43 9.21 6.43
C LYS A 285 6.52 8.69 7.87
N ASP A 286 7.65 8.05 8.20
CA ASP A 286 7.99 7.51 9.52
C ASP A 286 8.06 8.60 10.60
N GLU A 287 8.52 9.81 10.26
CA GLU A 287 8.48 10.94 11.19
C GLU A 287 7.05 11.31 11.59
N ALA A 288 6.10 11.29 10.62
CA ALA A 288 4.69 11.51 10.89
C ALA A 288 4.09 10.38 11.76
N LEU A 289 4.52 9.12 11.54
CA LEU A 289 4.11 7.98 12.35
C LEU A 289 4.54 8.17 13.81
N PHE A 290 5.83 8.44 14.06
CA PHE A 290 6.32 8.61 15.42
C PHE A 290 5.78 9.86 16.13
N ARG A 291 5.50 10.91 15.38
CA ARG A 291 4.80 12.08 15.93
C ARG A 291 3.38 11.70 16.37
N LEU A 292 2.63 11.01 15.54
CA LEU A 292 1.29 10.54 15.90
C LEU A 292 1.35 9.66 17.17
N VAL A 293 2.26 8.70 17.24
CA VAL A 293 2.41 7.84 18.41
C VAL A 293 2.66 8.65 19.69
N ARG A 294 3.56 9.64 19.65
CA ARG A 294 3.79 10.52 20.82
C ARG A 294 2.52 11.27 21.24
N GLU A 295 1.78 11.79 20.28
CA GLU A 295 0.53 12.49 20.55
C GLU A 295 -0.55 11.56 21.11
N LEU A 296 -0.66 10.33 20.62
CA LEU A 296 -1.60 9.31 21.13
C LEU A 296 -1.25 8.89 22.57
N LYS A 297 0.03 8.65 22.87
CA LYS A 297 0.50 8.33 24.24
C LYS A 297 0.15 9.44 25.24
N TYR A 298 0.10 10.68 24.79
CA TYR A 298 -0.28 11.82 25.65
C TYR A 298 -1.80 12.01 25.78
N LYS A 299 -2.55 11.80 24.65
CA LYS A 299 -3.98 12.14 24.57
C LYS A 299 -4.90 10.98 24.97
N THR A 300 -4.43 9.75 24.99
CA THR A 300 -5.25 8.54 25.18
C THR A 300 -4.70 7.63 26.25
N ASN A 301 -5.53 6.67 26.68
CA ASN A 301 -5.15 5.58 27.56
C ASN A 301 -4.91 4.26 26.79
N TYR A 302 -4.54 4.34 25.50
CA TYR A 302 -4.23 3.15 24.72
C TYR A 302 -3.02 2.41 25.30
N ASN A 303 -3.11 1.08 25.33
CA ASN A 303 -2.03 0.23 25.83
C ASN A 303 -1.00 -0.02 24.72
N PHE A 304 0.08 0.78 24.70
CA PHE A 304 1.17 0.60 23.73
C PHE A 304 2.01 -0.62 24.10
N ILE A 305 2.02 -1.63 23.19
CA ILE A 305 2.82 -2.86 23.35
C ILE A 305 4.23 -2.72 22.79
N ASP A 306 4.44 -1.77 21.88
CA ASP A 306 5.74 -1.38 21.33
C ASP A 306 5.70 0.07 20.79
N ASP A 307 6.71 0.44 19.95
CA ASP A 307 6.85 1.81 19.44
C ASP A 307 5.78 2.21 18.41
N THR A 308 5.08 1.27 17.79
CA THR A 308 4.11 1.54 16.71
C THR A 308 2.82 0.74 16.80
N SER A 309 2.66 -0.06 17.88
CA SER A 309 1.50 -0.93 18.06
C SER A 309 0.85 -0.68 19.42
N PHE A 310 -0.45 -0.72 19.46
CA PHE A 310 -1.22 -0.53 20.70
C PHE A 310 -2.53 -1.34 20.67
N GLU A 311 -3.05 -1.59 21.86
CA GLU A 311 -4.35 -2.23 22.12
C GLU A 311 -5.34 -1.20 22.67
N ILE A 312 -6.62 -1.39 22.32
CA ILE A 312 -7.73 -0.54 22.79
C ILE A 312 -8.91 -1.40 23.24
#